data_2af3061c55691209d48df47002401868
#
_entry.id   2af3061c55691209d48df47002401868
#
_cell.length_a   1.000
_cell.length_b   1.000
_cell.length_c   1.000
_cell.angle_alpha   90.00
_cell.angle_beta   90.00
_cell.angle_gamma   90.00
#
_symmetry.space_group_name_H-M   'P 1'
#
loop_
_entity.id
_entity.type
_entity.pdbx_description
1 polymer ?
#
loop_
_entity_poly.entity_id
_entity_poly.type
_entity_poly.pdbx_seq_one_letter_code
_entity_poly.pdbx_strand_id
1 'polypeptide(L)'
;MPLERSSSPTTKSNSSNDITENGELEDTPPREQQIEQAREIITSCPKCGAPINPSQEDVVVTCRYCKFTVALAGAEEIKVHSMLENHLYSQQVVEAARRYMDKGIFRSGVAEEAKITQVKLRYLPFWTFPVTSTTTFSGTAGAGLQGEMHQLENTFADKRASKLSKFGNLLKAGASAFLESQQQNQAPRQVSEQFSSSYSWPILARKTDVQDINYYDVPTAKKIPFDMGKIQSDAEFLNTEYRREEAKLKVKAEVENKERGKASGKVDLLQSCNTNITIGDGELVVAPIWFVYYALKGENYTILVDGSEGKILGGGKPLFHM
;
A
#
# COMPACT_ATOMS: atom_id res chain seq x y z
N MET A 1 37.06 42.91 -50.97
CA MET A 1 38.27 43.63 -50.53
C MET A 1 38.06 44.20 -49.17
N PRO A 2 39.04 44.23 -48.24
CA PRO A 2 39.91 43.12 -47.83
C PRO A 2 39.62 42.76 -46.35
N LEU A 3 39.90 41.53 -45.87
CA LEU A 3 41.06 40.99 -45.19
C LEU A 3 41.63 41.82 -44.03
N GLU A 4 41.64 41.18 -42.86
CA GLU A 4 42.81 40.95 -41.97
C GLU A 4 42.32 40.22 -40.70
N ARG A 5 42.73 39.11 -40.44
CA ARG A 5 43.80 38.37 -39.74
C ARG A 5 44.41 39.12 -38.56
N SER A 6 44.42 38.46 -37.38
CA SER A 6 45.55 38.11 -36.50
C SER A 6 45.02 37.80 -35.13
N SER A 7 45.31 36.72 -34.60
CA SER A 7 46.48 36.02 -34.04
C SER A 7 46.35 35.93 -32.52
N SER A 8 46.35 34.70 -32.02
CA SER A 8 46.55 34.30 -30.62
C SER A 8 47.89 34.82 -30.06
N PRO A 9 48.05 34.89 -28.77
CA PRO A 9 49.22 34.22 -28.20
C PRO A 9 48.91 33.34 -26.99
N THR A 10 49.57 32.24 -27.04
CA THR A 10 49.94 31.29 -25.95
C THR A 10 50.90 32.00 -24.97
N THR A 11 50.70 31.80 -23.65
CA THR A 11 51.84 31.74 -22.70
C THR A 11 51.40 31.09 -21.38
N LYS A 12 51.86 29.90 -21.12
CA LYS A 12 52.78 29.39 -20.05
C LYS A 12 52.32 29.57 -18.61
N SER A 13 52.13 28.37 -18.06
CA SER A 13 52.54 27.82 -16.75
C SER A 13 53.19 28.77 -15.74
N ASN A 14 52.63 28.76 -14.54
CA ASN A 14 53.46 28.64 -13.35
C ASN A 14 52.70 27.95 -12.22
N SER A 15 53.33 26.92 -11.75
CA SER A 15 53.09 26.19 -10.53
C SER A 15 53.39 27.06 -9.32
N SER A 16 52.55 27.03 -8.33
CA SER A 16 52.94 27.24 -6.94
C SER A 16 51.98 26.41 -6.08
N ASN A 17 52.56 25.37 -5.50
CA ASN A 17 52.05 24.65 -4.37
C ASN A 17 51.88 25.61 -3.21
N ASP A 18 50.70 25.68 -2.64
CA ASP A 18 50.52 25.94 -1.21
C ASP A 18 49.52 24.93 -0.67
N ILE A 19 50.10 23.90 -0.09
CA ILE A 19 49.43 22.94 0.79
C ILE A 19 49.31 23.65 2.12
N THR A 20 48.09 24.04 2.49
CA THR A 20 47.72 24.22 3.89
C THR A 20 46.90 23.04 4.31
N GLU A 21 47.58 22.05 4.94
CA GLU A 21 46.97 21.09 5.85
C GLU A 21 46.18 21.86 6.92
N ASN A 22 44.89 21.64 6.97
CA ASN A 22 44.01 21.54 8.14
C ASN A 22 42.58 21.28 7.61
N GLY A 23 42.36 20.12 7.00
CA GLY A 23 41.06 19.54 6.81
C GLY A 23 40.70 18.71 8.03
N GLU A 24 40.16 19.33 9.05
CA GLU A 24 39.34 18.60 10.03
C GLU A 24 38.22 17.93 9.26
N LEU A 25 38.34 16.61 9.11
CA LEU A 25 37.21 15.77 8.74
C LEU A 25 36.17 15.96 9.86
N GLU A 26 35.17 16.79 9.61
CA GLU A 26 33.95 16.77 10.43
C GLU A 26 33.44 15.34 10.45
N ASP A 27 33.60 14.70 11.60
CA ASP A 27 33.09 13.37 11.89
C ASP A 27 31.58 13.44 11.87
N THR A 28 31.01 13.32 10.67
CA THR A 28 29.56 13.26 10.50
C THR A 28 29.10 11.97 11.17
N PRO A 29 28.34 12.03 12.26
CA PRO A 29 27.96 10.84 13.00
C PRO A 29 27.21 9.86 12.09
N PRO A 30 27.31 8.54 12.33
CA PRO A 30 26.60 7.52 11.57
C PRO A 30 25.11 7.85 11.47
N ARG A 31 24.50 7.55 10.33
CA ARG A 31 23.10 7.90 10.01
C ARG A 31 22.10 7.49 11.09
N GLU A 32 22.37 6.42 11.82
CA GLU A 32 21.57 5.98 12.97
C GLU A 32 21.64 6.95 14.15
N GLN A 33 22.81 7.50 14.44
CA GLN A 33 23.00 8.49 15.51
C GLN A 33 22.39 9.85 15.14
N GLN A 34 22.38 10.23 13.87
CA GLN A 34 21.68 11.44 13.40
C GLN A 34 20.17 11.27 13.51
N ILE A 35 19.63 10.07 13.29
CA ILE A 35 18.22 9.74 13.45
C ILE A 35 17.84 9.78 14.94
N GLU A 36 18.68 9.26 15.80
CA GLU A 36 18.47 9.25 17.26
C GLU A 36 18.54 10.66 17.86
N GLN A 37 19.53 11.46 17.44
CA GLN A 37 19.64 12.87 17.83
C GLN A 37 18.48 13.72 17.29
N ALA A 38 18.01 13.47 16.09
CA ALA A 38 16.83 14.14 15.53
C ALA A 38 15.54 13.77 16.31
N ARG A 39 15.46 12.55 16.84
CA ARG A 39 14.32 12.12 17.69
C ARG A 39 14.31 12.78 19.06
N GLU A 40 15.46 13.01 19.68
CA GLU A 40 15.55 13.73 20.96
C GLU A 40 15.15 15.21 20.84
N ILE A 41 15.28 15.81 19.66
CA ILE A 41 15.01 17.22 19.42
C ILE A 41 13.52 17.52 19.22
N ILE A 42 12.69 16.54 18.81
CA ILE A 42 11.29 16.79 18.48
C ILE A 42 10.35 16.27 19.58
N THR A 43 10.49 16.77 20.78
CA THR A 43 9.50 16.60 21.86
C THR A 43 8.40 17.66 21.84
N SER A 44 8.56 18.68 20.98
CA SER A 44 7.59 19.76 20.81
C SER A 44 7.35 20.05 19.33
N CYS A 45 6.14 20.45 19.02
CA CYS A 45 5.76 20.81 17.66
C CYS A 45 6.55 22.04 17.17
N PRO A 46 7.29 21.98 16.07
CA PRO A 46 8.08 23.12 15.58
C PRO A 46 7.22 24.31 15.18
N LYS A 47 5.92 24.09 14.91
CA LYS A 47 5.00 25.16 14.50
C LYS A 47 4.34 25.88 15.68
N CYS A 48 3.94 25.16 16.74
CA CYS A 48 3.15 25.75 17.84
C CYS A 48 3.74 25.50 19.24
N GLY A 49 4.87 24.80 19.35
CA GLY A 49 5.50 24.50 20.63
C GLY A 49 4.78 23.45 21.49
N ALA A 50 3.63 22.97 21.09
CA ALA A 50 2.88 21.99 21.87
C ALA A 50 3.65 20.66 21.99
N PRO A 51 3.55 19.94 23.13
CA PRO A 51 4.23 18.67 23.30
C PRO A 51 3.71 17.62 22.31
N ILE A 52 4.64 16.92 21.67
CA ILE A 52 4.38 15.74 20.84
C ILE A 52 5.18 14.59 21.42
N ASN A 53 4.55 13.42 21.52
CA ASN A 53 5.16 12.20 22.02
C ASN A 53 5.25 11.17 20.91
N PRO A 54 6.28 11.23 20.04
CA PRO A 54 6.49 10.22 19.03
C PRO A 54 6.88 8.90 19.67
N SER A 55 6.40 7.78 19.10
CA SER A 55 6.92 6.46 19.40
C SER A 55 8.26 6.24 18.71
N GLN A 56 9.03 5.23 19.15
CA GLN A 56 10.31 4.90 18.49
C GLN A 56 10.15 4.48 17.01
N GLU A 57 8.97 4.03 16.62
CA GLU A 57 8.68 3.57 15.28
C GLU A 57 8.08 4.65 14.37
N ASP A 58 7.65 5.78 14.95
CA ASP A 58 7.06 6.86 14.16
C ASP A 58 8.13 7.53 13.28
N VAL A 59 7.85 7.70 12.00
CA VAL A 59 8.67 8.50 11.07
C VAL A 59 8.01 9.81 10.71
N VAL A 60 6.71 9.91 10.94
CA VAL A 60 5.89 11.10 10.73
C VAL A 60 4.93 11.25 11.90
N VAL A 61 4.86 12.46 12.46
CA VAL A 61 3.92 12.81 13.55
C VAL A 61 3.08 14.01 13.19
N THR A 62 1.78 13.90 13.39
CA THR A 62 0.86 15.02 13.26
C THR A 62 0.55 15.62 14.64
N CYS A 63 0.83 16.90 14.79
CA CYS A 63 0.53 17.64 16.02
C CYS A 63 -0.98 17.72 16.27
N ARG A 64 -1.44 17.24 17.41
CA ARG A 64 -2.86 17.25 17.79
C ARG A 64 -3.43 18.66 17.94
N TYR A 65 -2.60 19.65 18.23
CA TYR A 65 -3.02 21.04 18.51
C TYR A 65 -3.12 21.90 17.26
N CYS A 66 -2.05 21.95 16.45
CA CYS A 66 -2.02 22.83 15.28
C CYS A 66 -2.08 22.08 13.94
N LYS A 67 -2.21 20.73 13.97
CA LYS A 67 -2.32 19.86 12.79
C LYS A 67 -1.10 19.86 11.86
N PHE A 68 0.00 20.45 12.32
CA PHE A 68 1.24 20.43 11.58
C PHE A 68 1.83 19.02 11.60
N THR A 69 2.20 18.52 10.41
CA THR A 69 2.79 17.20 10.25
C THR A 69 4.28 17.35 9.98
N VAL A 70 5.10 16.65 10.74
CA VAL A 70 6.55 16.69 10.65
C VAL A 70 7.13 15.30 10.52
N ALA A 71 8.14 15.15 9.67
CA ALA A 71 8.94 13.94 9.59
C ALA A 71 10.01 13.95 10.68
N LEU A 72 10.07 12.91 11.50
CA LEU A 72 11.00 12.82 12.64
C LEU A 72 12.45 12.59 12.23
N ALA A 73 12.67 12.03 11.07
CA ALA A 73 14.00 11.72 10.58
C ALA A 73 14.44 12.65 9.46
N GLY A 74 14.50 13.96 9.73
CA GLY A 74 15.06 14.94 8.81
C GLY A 74 14.17 16.12 8.47
N ALA A 75 13.30 16.57 9.37
CA ALA A 75 12.53 17.84 9.26
C ALA A 75 11.80 18.06 7.92
N GLU A 76 11.49 17.02 7.14
CA GLU A 76 10.67 17.15 5.95
C GLU A 76 9.22 17.41 6.33
N GLU A 77 8.70 18.55 5.91
CA GLU A 77 7.27 18.84 5.99
C GLU A 77 6.51 17.97 4.98
N ILE A 78 5.55 17.17 5.45
CA ILE A 78 4.61 16.53 4.55
C ILE A 78 3.58 17.57 4.14
N LYS A 79 3.79 18.18 2.96
CA LYS A 79 3.00 19.31 2.47
C LYS A 79 1.57 18.94 2.10
N VAL A 80 1.36 17.69 1.69
CA VAL A 80 0.07 17.22 1.19
C VAL A 80 -0.35 15.98 1.94
N HIS A 81 -1.35 16.12 2.80
CA HIS A 81 -2.07 14.99 3.32
C HIS A 81 -3.56 15.28 3.45
N SER A 82 -4.34 14.24 3.31
CA SER A 82 -5.78 14.28 3.35
C SER A 82 -6.32 13.18 4.25
N MET A 83 -7.62 13.18 4.43
CA MET A 83 -8.30 12.16 5.22
C MET A 83 -9.60 11.73 4.58
N LEU A 84 -10.11 10.58 4.99
CA LEU A 84 -11.49 10.17 4.81
C LEU A 84 -12.28 10.47 6.07
N GLU A 85 -13.52 10.89 5.91
CA GLU A 85 -14.43 11.09 7.05
C GLU A 85 -15.03 9.77 7.51
N ASN A 86 -15.18 9.61 8.82
CA ASN A 86 -15.97 8.52 9.38
C ASN A 86 -17.46 8.89 9.34
N HIS A 87 -18.27 8.04 8.70
CA HIS A 87 -19.73 8.22 8.59
C HIS A 87 -20.53 7.20 9.42
N LEU A 88 -19.84 6.35 10.18
CA LEU A 88 -20.47 5.27 10.92
C LEU A 88 -20.39 5.47 12.43
N TYR A 89 -21.41 4.97 13.10
CA TYR A 89 -21.44 4.79 14.55
C TYR A 89 -21.17 3.32 14.89
N SER A 90 -20.68 3.07 16.10
CA SER A 90 -20.33 1.73 16.58
C SER A 90 -21.45 0.69 16.41
N GLN A 91 -22.71 1.08 16.60
CA GLN A 91 -23.87 0.19 16.42
C GLN A 91 -23.99 -0.30 14.96
N GLN A 92 -23.87 0.60 13.99
CA GLN A 92 -23.94 0.26 12.56
C GLN A 92 -22.78 -0.68 12.16
N VAL A 93 -21.61 -0.44 12.74
CA VAL A 93 -20.42 -1.27 12.54
C VAL A 93 -20.61 -2.69 13.08
N VAL A 94 -21.19 -2.81 14.28
CA VAL A 94 -21.54 -4.11 14.90
C VAL A 94 -22.53 -4.87 14.02
N GLU A 95 -23.56 -4.20 13.52
CA GLU A 95 -24.55 -4.83 12.62
C GLU A 95 -23.91 -5.29 11.30
N ALA A 96 -23.03 -4.48 10.71
CA ALA A 96 -22.28 -4.86 9.51
C ALA A 96 -21.39 -6.08 9.76
N ALA A 97 -20.69 -6.10 10.91
CA ALA A 97 -19.85 -7.21 11.31
C ALA A 97 -20.67 -8.50 11.53
N ARG A 98 -21.82 -8.42 12.22
CA ARG A 98 -22.71 -9.58 12.41
C ARG A 98 -23.22 -10.15 11.08
N ARG A 99 -23.70 -9.30 10.18
CA ARG A 99 -24.06 -9.74 8.82
C ARG A 99 -22.91 -10.42 8.07
N TYR A 100 -21.68 -9.95 8.28
CA TYR A 100 -20.50 -10.56 7.68
C TYR A 100 -20.17 -11.92 8.31
N MET A 101 -20.35 -12.10 9.62
CA MET A 101 -20.12 -13.37 10.32
C MET A 101 -20.97 -14.50 9.73
N ASP A 102 -22.22 -14.24 9.46
CA ASP A 102 -23.17 -15.23 8.91
C ASP A 102 -23.02 -15.43 7.39
N LYS A 103 -22.26 -14.61 6.72
CA LYS A 103 -22.09 -14.70 5.25
C LYS A 103 -21.22 -15.89 4.86
N GLY A 104 -21.80 -16.86 4.18
CA GLY A 104 -21.12 -18.02 3.60
C GLY A 104 -21.85 -19.33 3.88
N ILE A 105 -21.53 -20.36 3.09
CA ILE A 105 -22.06 -21.71 3.25
C ILE A 105 -21.58 -22.26 4.60
N PHE A 106 -22.46 -22.84 5.38
CA PHE A 106 -22.18 -23.42 6.71
C PHE A 106 -21.78 -22.40 7.80
N ARG A 107 -22.28 -21.17 7.75
CA ARG A 107 -21.99 -20.11 8.73
C ARG A 107 -23.20 -19.43 9.35
N SER A 108 -24.40 -19.94 9.13
CA SER A 108 -25.59 -19.39 9.80
C SER A 108 -25.49 -19.63 11.32
N GLY A 109 -25.83 -18.59 12.10
CA GLY A 109 -25.79 -18.64 13.55
C GLY A 109 -24.45 -18.24 14.18
N VAL A 110 -23.39 -17.98 13.38
CA VAL A 110 -22.11 -17.49 13.92
C VAL A 110 -22.30 -16.15 14.64
N ALA A 111 -23.11 -15.26 14.10
CA ALA A 111 -23.37 -13.96 14.70
C ALA A 111 -24.13 -14.05 16.04
N GLU A 112 -24.94 -15.07 16.25
CA GLU A 112 -25.66 -15.31 17.51
C GLU A 112 -24.74 -15.82 18.61
N GLU A 113 -23.83 -16.75 18.29
CA GLU A 113 -22.87 -17.32 19.24
C GLU A 113 -21.68 -16.41 19.51
N ALA A 114 -21.32 -15.53 18.54
CA ALA A 114 -20.18 -14.64 18.66
C ALA A 114 -20.40 -13.56 19.71
N LYS A 115 -19.49 -13.49 20.68
CA LYS A 115 -19.45 -12.43 21.69
C LYS A 115 -18.53 -11.31 21.21
N ILE A 116 -19.11 -10.15 20.88
CA ILE A 116 -18.32 -8.94 20.59
C ILE A 116 -17.66 -8.49 21.89
N THR A 117 -16.34 -8.43 21.88
CA THR A 117 -15.52 -8.07 23.05
C THR A 117 -15.10 -6.63 23.03
N GLN A 118 -14.85 -6.06 21.84
CA GLN A 118 -14.46 -4.66 21.70
C GLN A 118 -14.76 -4.14 20.30
N VAL A 119 -15.06 -2.84 20.22
CA VAL A 119 -15.19 -2.09 18.97
C VAL A 119 -14.34 -0.84 19.09
N LYS A 120 -13.41 -0.63 18.16
CA LYS A 120 -12.50 0.52 18.16
C LYS A 120 -12.45 1.18 16.81
N LEU A 121 -12.55 2.51 16.80
CA LEU A 121 -12.23 3.32 15.63
C LEU A 121 -10.75 3.69 15.67
N ARG A 122 -10.05 3.42 14.56
CA ARG A 122 -8.66 3.82 14.36
C ARG A 122 -8.54 4.59 13.05
N TYR A 123 -7.81 5.68 13.09
CA TYR A 123 -7.39 6.40 11.89
C TYR A 123 -6.01 5.91 11.48
N LEU A 124 -5.94 5.23 10.34
CA LEU A 124 -4.73 4.61 9.81
C LEU A 124 -4.15 5.43 8.66
N PRO A 125 -2.83 5.67 8.65
CA PRO A 125 -2.16 6.37 7.57
C PRO A 125 -1.89 5.43 6.37
N PHE A 126 -2.17 5.91 5.17
CA PHE A 126 -1.83 5.25 3.91
C PHE A 126 -1.06 6.20 3.01
N TRP A 127 0.07 5.77 2.51
CA TRP A 127 0.66 6.39 1.35
C TRP A 127 -0.13 5.99 0.12
N THR A 128 -0.56 6.97 -0.68
CA THR A 128 -1.24 6.74 -1.96
C THR A 128 -0.41 7.34 -3.07
N PHE A 129 -0.08 6.54 -4.08
CA PHE A 129 0.78 6.95 -5.18
C PHE A 129 0.03 6.86 -6.51
N PRO A 130 0.10 7.87 -7.37
CA PRO A 130 -0.24 7.70 -8.77
C PRO A 130 0.83 6.84 -9.43
N VAL A 131 0.42 5.75 -10.06
CA VAL A 131 1.32 4.79 -10.70
C VAL A 131 0.87 4.57 -12.13
N THR A 132 1.81 4.62 -13.05
CA THR A 132 1.61 4.17 -14.43
C THR A 132 2.59 3.04 -14.73
N SER A 133 2.14 2.05 -15.49
CA SER A 133 2.97 0.92 -15.90
C SER A 133 2.76 0.60 -17.36
N THR A 134 3.83 0.14 -18.01
CA THR A 134 3.78 -0.46 -19.34
C THR A 134 4.49 -1.80 -19.30
N THR A 135 3.74 -2.85 -19.61
CA THR A 135 4.20 -4.23 -19.53
C THR A 135 4.26 -4.84 -20.91
N THR A 136 5.43 -5.35 -21.27
CA THR A 136 5.64 -6.17 -22.47
C THR A 136 5.89 -7.60 -22.04
N PHE A 137 5.18 -8.54 -22.63
CA PHE A 137 5.31 -9.94 -22.29
C PHE A 137 5.26 -10.83 -23.51
N SER A 138 5.84 -12.03 -23.39
CA SER A 138 5.69 -13.10 -24.37
C SER A 138 5.41 -14.43 -23.68
N GLY A 139 4.76 -15.30 -24.41
CA GLY A 139 4.40 -16.62 -23.89
C GLY A 139 3.75 -17.49 -24.96
N THR A 140 3.30 -18.67 -24.57
CA THR A 140 2.55 -19.59 -25.42
C THR A 140 1.11 -19.70 -24.95
N ALA A 141 0.17 -19.75 -25.88
CA ALA A 141 -1.25 -20.01 -25.65
C ALA A 141 -1.71 -21.24 -26.48
N GLY A 142 -2.68 -21.98 -25.98
CA GLY A 142 -3.20 -23.20 -26.62
C GLY A 142 -2.44 -24.46 -26.17
N ALA A 143 -1.70 -24.44 -25.05
CA ALA A 143 -0.93 -25.58 -24.53
C ALA A 143 -1.75 -26.59 -23.69
N GLY A 144 -3.08 -26.46 -23.61
CA GLY A 144 -3.97 -27.39 -22.90
C GLY A 144 -3.84 -27.28 -21.36
N LEU A 145 -3.90 -28.40 -20.64
CA LEU A 145 -3.97 -28.50 -19.17
C LEU A 145 -2.92 -27.68 -18.38
N GLN A 146 -1.79 -27.29 -19.01
CA GLN A 146 -0.80 -26.44 -18.35
C GLN A 146 -1.30 -24.99 -18.14
N GLY A 147 -2.16 -24.49 -19.02
CA GLY A 147 -2.76 -23.15 -18.89
C GLY A 147 -3.73 -23.06 -17.72
N GLU A 148 -4.49 -24.11 -17.48
CA GLU A 148 -5.46 -24.17 -16.39
C GLU A 148 -4.78 -24.13 -15.02
N MET A 149 -3.67 -24.84 -14.85
CA MET A 149 -2.89 -24.80 -13.62
C MET A 149 -2.31 -23.40 -13.36
N HIS A 150 -1.79 -22.71 -14.37
CA HIS A 150 -1.29 -21.35 -14.23
C HIS A 150 -2.39 -20.31 -13.91
N GLN A 151 -3.59 -20.47 -14.48
CA GLN A 151 -4.72 -19.60 -14.11
C GLN A 151 -5.14 -19.77 -12.65
N LEU A 152 -5.14 -20.99 -12.16
CA LEU A 152 -5.42 -21.30 -10.76
C LEU A 152 -4.37 -20.68 -9.84
N GLU A 153 -3.09 -20.85 -10.15
CA GLU A 153 -1.99 -20.30 -9.37
C GLU A 153 -2.03 -18.76 -9.30
N ASN A 154 -2.29 -18.10 -10.44
CA ASN A 154 -2.46 -16.65 -10.52
C ASN A 154 -3.69 -16.13 -9.76
N THR A 155 -4.78 -16.90 -9.75
CA THR A 155 -5.97 -16.55 -8.97
C THR A 155 -5.69 -16.58 -7.46
N PHE A 156 -4.81 -17.45 -7.00
CA PHE A 156 -4.36 -17.50 -5.62
C PHE A 156 -3.29 -16.44 -5.29
N ALA A 157 -2.51 -16.02 -6.28
CA ALA A 157 -1.47 -14.99 -6.09
C ALA A 157 -2.04 -13.56 -5.99
N ASP A 158 -3.22 -13.28 -6.53
CA ASP A 158 -3.86 -11.97 -6.41
C ASP A 158 -4.46 -11.76 -5.01
N LYS A 159 -3.60 -11.30 -4.10
CA LYS A 159 -3.96 -11.04 -2.71
C LYS A 159 -4.94 -9.87 -2.52
N ARG A 160 -5.15 -9.04 -3.54
CA ARG A 160 -6.14 -7.96 -3.54
C ARG A 160 -7.53 -8.38 -4.04
N ALA A 161 -7.66 -9.55 -4.65
CA ALA A 161 -8.96 -10.08 -5.01
C ALA A 161 -9.74 -10.49 -3.75
N SER A 162 -11.00 -10.07 -3.64
CA SER A 162 -11.83 -10.46 -2.51
C SER A 162 -11.94 -11.99 -2.43
N LYS A 163 -11.99 -12.55 -1.23
CA LYS A 163 -12.15 -14.00 -1.02
C LYS A 163 -13.35 -14.58 -1.80
N LEU A 164 -14.39 -13.76 -2.00
CA LEU A 164 -15.60 -14.15 -2.73
C LEU A 164 -15.37 -14.18 -4.25
N SER A 165 -14.59 -13.23 -4.80
CA SER A 165 -14.24 -13.23 -6.23
C SER A 165 -13.31 -14.39 -6.58
N LYS A 166 -12.43 -14.81 -5.64
CA LYS A 166 -11.56 -15.99 -5.81
C LYS A 166 -12.36 -17.27 -5.91
N PHE A 167 -13.40 -17.44 -5.07
CA PHE A 167 -14.24 -18.62 -5.11
C PHE A 167 -15.13 -18.63 -6.37
N GLY A 168 -15.67 -17.48 -6.77
CA GLY A 168 -16.43 -17.32 -8.01
C GLY A 168 -15.58 -17.52 -9.26
N ASN A 169 -14.31 -17.09 -9.26
CA ASN A 169 -13.37 -17.30 -10.34
C ASN A 169 -12.91 -18.77 -10.42
N LEU A 170 -12.75 -19.43 -9.26
CA LEU A 170 -12.44 -20.87 -9.20
C LEU A 170 -13.59 -21.73 -9.77
N LEU A 171 -14.84 -21.40 -9.46
CA LEU A 171 -16.02 -22.07 -10.02
C LEU A 171 -16.18 -21.80 -11.52
N LYS A 172 -15.91 -20.57 -11.97
CA LYS A 172 -15.92 -20.24 -13.40
C LYS A 172 -14.79 -20.93 -14.14
N ALA A 173 -13.59 -20.97 -13.58
CA ALA A 173 -12.45 -21.70 -14.17
C ALA A 173 -12.76 -23.22 -14.26
N GLY A 174 -13.35 -23.82 -13.24
CA GLY A 174 -13.74 -25.23 -13.28
C GLY A 174 -14.87 -25.54 -14.27
N ALA A 175 -15.83 -24.63 -14.45
CA ALA A 175 -16.91 -24.80 -15.43
C ALA A 175 -16.45 -24.56 -16.86
N SER A 176 -15.58 -23.57 -17.11
CA SER A 176 -14.98 -23.32 -18.43
C SER A 176 -14.04 -24.45 -18.84
N ALA A 177 -13.24 -24.99 -17.92
CA ALA A 177 -12.37 -26.14 -18.17
C ALA A 177 -13.14 -27.38 -18.63
N PHE A 178 -14.31 -27.63 -18.05
CA PHE A 178 -15.17 -28.75 -18.47
C PHE A 178 -15.79 -28.54 -19.84
N LEU A 179 -16.09 -27.30 -20.24
CA LEU A 179 -16.63 -26.97 -21.56
C LEU A 179 -15.55 -26.89 -22.63
N GLU A 180 -14.34 -26.44 -22.30
CA GLU A 180 -13.21 -26.31 -23.23
C GLU A 180 -12.49 -27.66 -23.51
N SER A 181 -12.58 -28.63 -22.59
CA SER A 181 -12.05 -29.98 -22.84
C SER A 181 -12.71 -30.68 -24.05
N GLN A 182 -13.81 -30.14 -24.57
CA GLN A 182 -14.44 -30.56 -25.79
C GLN A 182 -14.00 -29.78 -27.04
N GLN A 183 -13.23 -28.69 -26.91
CA GLN A 183 -12.76 -27.87 -28.04
C GLN A 183 -11.25 -28.00 -28.26
N GLN A 184 -10.90 -28.99 -29.04
CA GLN A 184 -9.80 -29.04 -30.01
C GLN A 184 -8.38 -28.63 -29.58
N ASN A 185 -7.47 -29.57 -29.75
CA ASN A 185 -6.03 -29.51 -30.03
C ASN A 185 -5.64 -28.35 -30.98
N GLN A 186 -5.65 -27.12 -30.50
CA GLN A 186 -4.96 -26.04 -31.19
C GLN A 186 -3.47 -26.13 -30.88
N ALA A 187 -2.63 -26.13 -31.91
CA ALA A 187 -1.19 -26.08 -31.75
C ALA A 187 -0.79 -24.84 -30.90
N PRO A 188 0.16 -24.98 -29.96
CA PRO A 188 0.62 -23.85 -29.16
C PRO A 188 1.08 -22.71 -30.08
N ARG A 189 0.51 -21.50 -29.86
CA ARG A 189 0.89 -20.31 -30.61
C ARG A 189 1.72 -19.37 -29.70
N GLN A 190 2.72 -18.75 -30.29
CA GLN A 190 3.46 -17.67 -29.64
C GLN A 190 2.59 -16.42 -29.57
N VAL A 191 2.57 -15.81 -28.39
CA VAL A 191 1.89 -14.55 -28.09
C VAL A 191 2.94 -13.57 -27.61
N SER A 192 2.96 -12.36 -28.17
CA SER A 192 3.76 -11.24 -27.69
C SER A 192 2.88 -10.00 -27.71
N GLU A 193 2.63 -9.42 -26.56
CA GLU A 193 1.74 -8.28 -26.40
C GLU A 193 2.34 -7.25 -25.44
N GLN A 194 1.79 -6.03 -25.52
CA GLN A 194 2.06 -4.93 -24.61
C GLN A 194 0.74 -4.38 -24.12
N PHE A 195 0.72 -4.00 -22.84
CA PHE A 195 -0.41 -3.26 -22.25
C PHE A 195 0.10 -2.21 -21.25
N SER A 196 -0.72 -1.17 -21.02
CA SER A 196 -0.45 -0.14 -20.04
C SER A 196 -1.56 -0.11 -18.99
N SER A 197 -1.20 0.31 -17.80
CA SER A 197 -2.11 0.43 -16.67
C SER A 197 -1.84 1.72 -15.88
N SER A 198 -2.89 2.26 -15.25
CA SER A 198 -2.79 3.41 -14.36
C SER A 198 -3.55 3.10 -13.07
N TYR A 199 -2.95 3.46 -11.93
CA TYR A 199 -3.47 3.16 -10.60
C TYR A 199 -3.35 4.36 -9.68
N SER A 200 -4.27 4.49 -8.75
CA SER A 200 -4.01 5.10 -7.45
C SER A 200 -3.68 3.95 -6.49
N TRP A 201 -2.42 3.84 -6.06
CA TRP A 201 -1.94 2.69 -5.29
C TRP A 201 -1.79 3.05 -3.82
N PRO A 202 -2.70 2.60 -2.95
CA PRO A 202 -2.57 2.79 -1.52
C PRO A 202 -1.66 1.72 -0.91
N ILE A 203 -0.86 2.13 0.08
CA ILE A 203 -0.10 1.21 0.90
C ILE A 203 -0.16 1.67 2.36
N LEU A 204 -0.42 0.75 3.28
CA LEU A 204 -0.44 1.08 4.69
C LEU A 204 0.94 1.60 5.14
N ALA A 205 0.96 2.78 5.73
CA ALA A 205 2.19 3.49 6.08
C ALA A 205 2.76 3.05 7.45
N ARG A 206 2.35 1.88 7.95
CA ARG A 206 2.83 1.32 9.21
C ARG A 206 2.78 -0.22 9.22
N LYS A 207 3.45 -0.82 10.20
CA LYS A 207 3.36 -2.26 10.46
C LYS A 207 2.00 -2.62 11.04
N THR A 208 1.52 -3.79 10.72
CA THR A 208 0.28 -4.34 11.27
C THR A 208 0.34 -5.87 11.30
N ASP A 209 -0.30 -6.44 12.30
CA ASP A 209 -0.56 -7.87 12.44
C ASP A 209 -1.84 -8.30 11.69
N VAL A 210 -2.69 -7.33 11.31
CA VAL A 210 -3.94 -7.59 10.60
C VAL A 210 -3.71 -7.51 9.09
N GLN A 211 -3.46 -8.65 8.46
CA GLN A 211 -3.07 -8.72 7.05
C GLN A 211 -4.10 -8.15 6.07
N ASP A 212 -5.39 -8.30 6.36
CA ASP A 212 -6.46 -7.86 5.43
C ASP A 212 -6.45 -6.36 5.15
N ILE A 213 -5.90 -5.53 6.06
CA ILE A 213 -5.80 -4.08 5.87
C ILE A 213 -4.83 -3.67 4.76
N ASN A 214 -3.85 -4.51 4.46
CA ASN A 214 -2.89 -4.26 3.39
C ASN A 214 -3.52 -4.30 1.98
N TYR A 215 -4.75 -4.82 1.87
CA TYR A 215 -5.49 -4.93 0.62
C TYR A 215 -6.65 -3.93 0.54
N TYR A 216 -6.69 -2.96 1.44
CA TYR A 216 -7.69 -1.92 1.42
C TYR A 216 -7.48 -0.99 0.23
N ASP A 217 -8.50 -0.91 -0.63
CA ASP A 217 -8.56 0.06 -1.72
C ASP A 217 -9.14 1.37 -1.16
N VAL A 218 -8.25 2.27 -0.78
CA VAL A 218 -8.61 3.56 -0.17
C VAL A 218 -9.41 4.39 -1.16
N PRO A 219 -10.66 4.80 -0.85
CA PRO A 219 -11.51 5.55 -1.77
C PRO A 219 -11.05 7.02 -1.90
N THR A 220 -9.91 7.23 -2.55
CA THR A 220 -9.25 8.53 -2.66
C THR A 220 -10.10 9.61 -3.33
N ALA A 221 -11.12 9.23 -4.11
CA ALA A 221 -12.09 10.18 -4.68
C ALA A 221 -12.95 10.89 -3.62
N LYS A 222 -13.05 10.34 -2.40
CA LYS A 222 -13.83 10.90 -1.28
C LYS A 222 -12.97 11.62 -0.23
N LYS A 223 -11.68 11.75 -0.50
CA LYS A 223 -10.77 12.40 0.43
C LYS A 223 -11.08 13.90 0.56
N ILE A 224 -10.85 14.40 1.76
CA ILE A 224 -10.92 15.82 2.11
C ILE A 224 -9.57 16.27 2.63
N PRO A 225 -9.29 17.58 2.68
CA PRO A 225 -8.13 18.09 3.41
C PRO A 225 -8.12 17.58 4.85
N PHE A 226 -6.94 17.24 5.35
CA PHE A 226 -6.79 16.74 6.71
C PHE A 226 -7.32 17.74 7.74
N ASP A 227 -8.23 17.30 8.59
CA ASP A 227 -8.81 18.08 9.68
C ASP A 227 -8.97 17.27 10.97
N MET A 228 -8.13 17.57 11.95
CA MET A 228 -8.22 16.93 13.28
C MET A 228 -9.57 17.14 13.99
N GLY A 229 -10.28 18.22 13.66
CA GLY A 229 -11.62 18.48 14.22
C GLY A 229 -12.67 17.46 13.78
N LYS A 230 -12.41 16.74 12.70
CA LYS A 230 -13.28 15.66 12.18
C LYS A 230 -12.93 14.28 12.72
N ILE A 231 -11.84 14.16 13.49
CA ILE A 231 -11.46 12.93 14.17
C ILE A 231 -12.21 12.85 15.48
N GLN A 232 -12.93 11.77 15.69
CA GLN A 232 -13.69 11.53 16.92
C GLN A 232 -12.75 11.45 18.11
N SER A 233 -13.15 11.99 19.26
CA SER A 233 -12.28 12.14 20.45
C SER A 233 -11.88 10.80 21.07
N ASP A 234 -12.68 9.76 20.88
CA ASP A 234 -12.48 8.38 21.35
C ASP A 234 -11.73 7.52 20.33
N ALA A 235 -11.48 8.05 19.12
CA ALA A 235 -10.74 7.35 18.09
C ALA A 235 -9.22 7.38 18.35
N GLU A 236 -8.57 6.27 18.06
CA GLU A 236 -7.11 6.15 18.10
C GLU A 236 -6.52 6.65 16.78
N PHE A 237 -5.69 7.70 16.84
CA PHE A 237 -4.96 8.18 15.69
C PHE A 237 -3.57 7.54 15.66
N LEU A 238 -3.25 6.82 14.58
CA LEU A 238 -2.00 6.12 14.42
C LEU A 238 -1.07 6.86 13.46
N ASN A 239 0.17 7.03 13.88
CA ASN A 239 1.19 7.73 13.11
C ASN A 239 1.83 6.82 12.05
N THR A 240 2.60 7.43 11.17
CA THR A 240 3.31 6.78 10.05
C THR A 240 4.65 6.21 10.51
N GLU A 241 4.92 4.95 10.21
CA GLU A 241 6.19 4.25 10.50
C GLU A 241 7.07 4.08 9.24
N TYR A 242 6.48 4.08 8.04
CA TYR A 242 7.21 3.95 6.78
C TYR A 242 7.39 5.29 6.10
N ARG A 243 8.63 5.57 5.71
CA ARG A 243 8.96 6.74 4.88
C ARG A 243 8.37 6.59 3.49
N ARG A 244 8.19 7.74 2.81
CA ARG A 244 7.67 7.78 1.43
C ARG A 244 8.47 6.87 0.49
N GLU A 245 9.79 6.91 0.57
CA GLU A 245 10.65 6.11 -0.31
C GLU A 245 10.56 4.61 -0.02
N GLU A 246 10.44 4.21 1.23
CA GLU A 246 10.18 2.81 1.60
C GLU A 246 8.83 2.33 1.06
N ALA A 247 7.81 3.18 1.17
CA ALA A 247 6.50 2.90 0.60
C ALA A 247 6.54 2.77 -0.92
N LYS A 248 7.30 3.62 -1.63
CA LYS A 248 7.49 3.52 -3.09
C LYS A 248 8.11 2.18 -3.50
N LEU A 249 9.11 1.68 -2.75
CA LEU A 249 9.71 0.37 -3.02
C LEU A 249 8.70 -0.78 -2.91
N LYS A 250 7.85 -0.74 -1.88
CA LYS A 250 6.76 -1.72 -1.71
C LYS A 250 5.75 -1.64 -2.85
N VAL A 251 5.33 -0.43 -3.22
CA VAL A 251 4.41 -0.20 -4.35
C VAL A 251 4.99 -0.77 -5.63
N LYS A 252 6.28 -0.51 -5.91
CA LYS A 252 6.93 -1.04 -7.11
C LYS A 252 6.84 -2.56 -7.18
N ALA A 253 7.21 -3.24 -6.10
CA ALA A 253 7.17 -4.71 -6.04
C ALA A 253 5.74 -5.27 -6.19
N GLU A 254 4.74 -4.63 -5.57
CA GLU A 254 3.35 -5.06 -5.67
C GLU A 254 2.77 -4.84 -7.07
N VAL A 255 3.12 -3.71 -7.73
CA VAL A 255 2.70 -3.42 -9.10
C VAL A 255 3.35 -4.40 -10.07
N GLU A 256 4.66 -4.68 -9.94
CA GLU A 256 5.34 -5.69 -10.76
C GLU A 256 4.65 -7.05 -10.68
N ASN A 257 4.31 -7.49 -9.46
CA ASN A 257 3.60 -8.74 -9.24
C ASN A 257 2.20 -8.73 -9.87
N LYS A 258 1.46 -7.63 -9.76
CA LYS A 258 0.14 -7.48 -10.35
C LYS A 258 0.18 -7.51 -11.88
N GLU A 259 1.12 -6.79 -12.49
CA GLU A 259 1.28 -6.75 -13.94
C GLU A 259 1.73 -8.11 -14.48
N ARG A 260 2.64 -8.80 -13.78
CA ARG A 260 3.02 -10.18 -14.09
C ARG A 260 1.82 -11.12 -14.00
N GLY A 261 0.97 -10.98 -12.98
CA GLY A 261 -0.27 -11.75 -12.86
C GLY A 261 -1.24 -11.53 -14.01
N LYS A 262 -1.36 -10.28 -14.50
CA LYS A 262 -2.15 -9.96 -15.70
C LYS A 262 -1.58 -10.59 -16.97
N ALA A 263 -0.25 -10.52 -17.16
CA ALA A 263 0.43 -11.12 -18.28
C ALA A 263 0.25 -12.65 -18.30
N SER A 264 0.43 -13.29 -17.13
CA SER A 264 0.21 -14.74 -16.97
C SER A 264 -1.23 -15.16 -17.26
N GLY A 265 -2.23 -14.31 -16.97
CA GLY A 265 -3.62 -14.60 -17.29
C GLY A 265 -3.98 -14.53 -18.79
N LYS A 266 -3.04 -14.07 -19.63
CA LYS A 266 -3.23 -13.96 -21.09
C LYS A 266 -2.56 -15.09 -21.88
N VAL A 267 -1.72 -15.88 -21.25
CA VAL A 267 -0.97 -16.98 -21.86
C VAL A 267 -0.99 -18.21 -20.95
N ASP A 268 -0.85 -19.37 -21.51
CA ASP A 268 -0.78 -20.63 -20.76
C ASP A 268 0.59 -20.80 -20.09
N LEU A 269 1.64 -20.36 -20.79
CA LEU A 269 3.01 -20.36 -20.28
C LEU A 269 3.64 -18.99 -20.54
N LEU A 270 3.91 -18.24 -19.47
CA LEU A 270 4.62 -16.97 -19.55
C LEU A 270 6.12 -17.22 -19.70
N GLN A 271 6.72 -16.75 -20.78
CA GLN A 271 8.15 -16.89 -21.08
C GLN A 271 8.95 -15.66 -20.66
N SER A 272 8.42 -14.47 -20.94
CA SER A 272 9.03 -13.21 -20.52
C SER A 272 7.98 -12.20 -20.08
N CYS A 273 8.34 -11.36 -19.12
CA CYS A 273 7.51 -10.25 -18.67
C CYS A 273 8.42 -9.13 -18.17
N ASN A 274 8.36 -8.00 -18.83
CA ASN A 274 9.10 -6.80 -18.47
C ASN A 274 8.13 -5.65 -18.25
N THR A 275 8.18 -5.04 -17.07
CA THR A 275 7.29 -3.95 -16.68
C THR A 275 8.10 -2.70 -16.38
N ASN A 276 7.85 -1.63 -17.10
CA ASN A 276 8.34 -0.31 -16.78
C ASN A 276 7.30 0.41 -15.92
N ILE A 277 7.71 0.88 -14.73
CA ILE A 277 6.82 1.49 -13.73
C ILE A 277 7.31 2.89 -13.43
N THR A 278 6.38 3.84 -13.53
CA THR A 278 6.58 5.23 -13.07
C THR A 278 5.68 5.47 -11.86
N ILE A 279 6.28 5.86 -10.74
CA ILE A 279 5.57 6.18 -9.50
C ILE A 279 5.72 7.69 -9.26
N GLY A 280 4.60 8.38 -9.25
CA GLY A 280 4.56 9.82 -8.97
C GLY A 280 4.71 10.14 -7.48
N ASP A 281 4.51 11.42 -7.14
CA ASP A 281 4.58 11.86 -5.75
C ASP A 281 3.43 11.28 -4.94
N GLY A 282 3.80 10.74 -3.77
CA GLY A 282 2.85 10.15 -2.84
C GLY A 282 2.17 11.21 -1.97
N GLU A 283 0.93 10.95 -1.65
CA GLU A 283 0.14 11.69 -0.68
C GLU A 283 -0.16 10.80 0.52
N LEU A 284 -0.10 11.38 1.73
CA LEU A 284 -0.52 10.67 2.93
C LEU A 284 -2.03 10.86 3.14
N VAL A 285 -2.78 9.76 3.10
CA VAL A 285 -4.23 9.73 3.33
C VAL A 285 -4.50 8.99 4.63
N VAL A 286 -5.23 9.63 5.53
CA VAL A 286 -5.64 9.02 6.81
C VAL A 286 -7.06 8.49 6.67
N ALA A 287 -7.25 7.19 6.91
CA ALA A 287 -8.54 6.52 6.73
C ALA A 287 -9.10 5.99 8.06
N PRO A 288 -10.41 6.20 8.33
CA PRO A 288 -11.10 5.67 9.50
C PRO A 288 -11.41 4.19 9.32
N ILE A 289 -10.85 3.34 10.14
CA ILE A 289 -11.07 1.89 10.12
C ILE A 289 -11.59 1.44 11.47
N TRP A 290 -12.73 0.78 11.45
CA TRP A 290 -13.29 0.15 12.62
C TRP A 290 -12.77 -1.26 12.79
N PHE A 291 -12.32 -1.57 13.98
CA PHE A 291 -11.86 -2.89 14.41
C PHE A 291 -12.92 -3.48 15.33
N VAL A 292 -13.57 -4.54 14.89
CA VAL A 292 -14.54 -5.29 15.67
C VAL A 292 -13.89 -6.59 16.13
N TYR A 293 -13.57 -6.65 17.42
CA TYR A 293 -13.04 -7.84 18.05
C TYR A 293 -14.15 -8.70 18.60
N TYR A 294 -14.10 -10.00 18.35
CA TYR A 294 -15.07 -10.94 18.90
C TYR A 294 -14.46 -12.29 19.26
N ALA A 295 -15.05 -12.94 20.23
CA ALA A 295 -14.72 -14.30 20.64
C ALA A 295 -15.80 -15.28 20.20
N LEU A 296 -15.39 -16.45 19.68
CA LEU A 296 -16.26 -17.54 19.29
C LEU A 296 -15.59 -18.86 19.65
N LYS A 297 -16.25 -19.71 20.46
CA LYS A 297 -15.74 -21.05 20.86
C LYS A 297 -14.31 -20.99 21.42
N GLY A 298 -13.97 -19.93 22.17
CA GLY A 298 -12.64 -19.75 22.80
C GLY A 298 -11.58 -19.14 21.90
N GLU A 299 -11.86 -18.91 20.63
CA GLU A 299 -10.98 -18.25 19.66
C GLU A 299 -11.32 -16.79 19.51
N ASN A 300 -10.30 -15.95 19.26
CA ASN A 300 -10.45 -14.52 19.04
C ASN A 300 -10.31 -14.16 17.57
N TYR A 301 -11.17 -13.28 17.10
CA TYR A 301 -11.24 -12.84 15.71
C TYR A 301 -11.35 -11.31 15.64
N THR A 302 -10.94 -10.77 14.50
CA THR A 302 -11.10 -9.33 14.21
C THR A 302 -11.74 -9.16 12.85
N ILE A 303 -12.75 -8.29 12.75
CA ILE A 303 -13.35 -7.84 11.50
C ILE A 303 -13.01 -6.37 11.31
N LEU A 304 -12.61 -5.99 10.09
CA LEU A 304 -12.31 -4.63 9.71
C LEU A 304 -13.44 -4.06 8.88
N VAL A 305 -13.88 -2.86 9.25
CA VAL A 305 -14.94 -2.13 8.54
C VAL A 305 -14.43 -0.74 8.18
N ASP A 306 -14.56 -0.37 6.91
CA ASP A 306 -14.28 0.97 6.43
C ASP A 306 -15.28 1.97 7.04
N GLY A 307 -14.79 2.95 7.77
CA GLY A 307 -15.61 3.97 8.40
C GLY A 307 -16.20 4.98 7.41
N SER A 308 -15.63 5.11 6.23
CA SER A 308 -16.10 6.06 5.21
C SER A 308 -17.22 5.50 4.33
N GLU A 309 -17.21 4.19 4.06
CA GLU A 309 -18.18 3.55 3.17
C GLU A 309 -18.99 2.41 3.81
N GLY A 310 -18.61 1.96 4.99
CA GLY A 310 -19.29 0.83 5.67
C GLY A 310 -18.97 -0.54 5.06
N LYS A 311 -17.98 -0.61 4.18
CA LYS A 311 -17.55 -1.86 3.57
C LYS A 311 -16.74 -2.72 4.53
N ILE A 312 -16.97 -4.02 4.50
CA ILE A 312 -16.08 -4.97 5.18
C ILE A 312 -14.79 -5.09 4.38
N LEU A 313 -13.69 -4.73 5.00
CA LEU A 313 -12.35 -4.82 4.38
C LEU A 313 -11.79 -6.23 4.46
N GLY A 314 -12.12 -6.95 5.50
CA GLY A 314 -11.68 -8.30 5.75
C GLY A 314 -11.92 -8.71 7.18
N GLY A 315 -11.35 -9.83 7.56
CA GLY A 315 -11.40 -10.27 8.94
C GLY A 315 -11.43 -11.78 9.08
N GLY A 316 -10.92 -12.22 10.22
CA GLY A 316 -10.99 -13.62 10.63
C GLY A 316 -12.43 -14.04 10.85
N LYS A 317 -12.78 -15.22 10.39
CA LYS A 317 -14.00 -15.94 10.74
C LYS A 317 -13.75 -17.44 10.62
N PRO A 318 -14.48 -18.27 11.38
CA PRO A 318 -14.29 -19.70 11.33
C PRO A 318 -14.53 -20.22 9.90
N LEU A 319 -13.77 -21.24 9.51
CA LEU A 319 -13.93 -21.88 8.20
C LEU A 319 -15.27 -22.60 8.11
N PHE A 320 -15.67 -23.25 9.21
CA PHE A 320 -16.96 -23.97 9.34
C PHE A 320 -17.58 -23.66 10.70
N HIS A 321 -18.89 -23.62 10.73
CA HIS A 321 -19.71 -23.54 11.93
C HIS A 321 -20.69 -24.70 11.87
N MET A 322 -20.46 -25.70 12.73
CA MET A 322 -21.37 -26.83 12.98
C MET A 322 -21.83 -26.78 14.42
#